data_7ac39ff6874a79d07c55d73e7d747bc4
#
_entry.id   7ac39ff6874a79d07c55d73e7d747bc4
#
_cell.length_a   1.000
_cell.length_b   1.000
_cell.length_c   1.000
_cell.angle_alpha   90.00
_cell.angle_beta   90.00
_cell.angle_gamma   90.00
#
_symmetry.space_group_name_H-M   'P 1'
#
loop_
_entity.id
_entity.type
_entity.pdbx_description
1 polymer ?
#
loop_
_entity_poly.entity_id
_entity_poly.type
_entity_poly.pdbx_seq_one_letter_code
_entity_poly.pdbx_strand_id
1 'polypeptide(L)'
;MARRKISNELWVALEPLIPVFTPSPKGGRRRTVDDRAALNGILYVLQTGIPWEYLPKELGFGSGMACWRRLRDWQAVGVWEKLHLAMLCRLREHDQIDWERASLDATSVSKPPGGQETGPNPTDRGKLGSKRHIVVDARGIPLAITVTGANRHDSMAFEPTLDAIPAVPGLNGQPRKRPGKLHADKGYDFARCRRYLRQRGITARIARRGVESKERLGRHRWVVERTHAWFAGFGKPGMRFERRLDIHVALLSLAAAVICSRFVDNLC
;
A
#
# COMPACT_ATOMS: atom_id res chain seq x y z
N MET A 1 -23.19 -1.08 -8.76
CA MET A 1 -22.20 -2.04 -9.26
C MET A 1 -21.97 -3.12 -8.21
N ALA A 2 -22.21 -4.39 -8.54
CA ALA A 2 -21.93 -5.50 -7.65
C ALA A 2 -20.41 -5.50 -7.35
N ARG A 3 -20.04 -5.28 -6.08
CA ARG A 3 -18.63 -5.24 -5.68
C ARG A 3 -18.06 -6.64 -5.77
N ARG A 4 -17.00 -6.77 -6.56
CA ARG A 4 -16.38 -8.05 -6.91
C ARG A 4 -15.88 -8.75 -5.65
N LYS A 5 -16.26 -10.01 -5.49
CA LYS A 5 -15.58 -10.95 -4.59
C LYS A 5 -14.11 -11.06 -5.00
N ILE A 6 -13.27 -11.58 -4.10
CA ILE A 6 -11.86 -11.86 -4.45
C ILE A 6 -11.78 -12.73 -5.70
N SER A 7 -10.87 -12.37 -6.63
CA SER A 7 -10.58 -13.23 -7.77
C SER A 7 -9.95 -14.54 -7.32
N ASN A 8 -10.09 -15.59 -8.14
CA ASN A 8 -9.48 -16.89 -7.82
C ASN A 8 -7.96 -16.78 -7.76
N GLU A 9 -7.37 -16.00 -8.66
CA GLU A 9 -5.92 -15.78 -8.76
C GLU A 9 -5.36 -15.14 -7.49
N LEU A 10 -6.04 -14.10 -6.98
CA LEU A 10 -5.65 -13.46 -5.73
C LEU A 10 -5.85 -14.38 -4.52
N TRP A 11 -6.90 -15.22 -4.54
CA TRP A 11 -7.12 -16.22 -3.48
C TRP A 11 -6.02 -17.28 -3.48
N VAL A 12 -5.70 -17.86 -4.63
CA VAL A 12 -4.64 -18.86 -4.78
C VAL A 12 -3.28 -18.32 -4.32
N ALA A 13 -3.02 -17.04 -4.52
CA ALA A 13 -1.79 -16.40 -4.04
C ALA A 13 -1.80 -16.15 -2.52
N LEU A 14 -2.97 -15.91 -1.93
CA LEU A 14 -3.11 -15.60 -0.50
C LEU A 14 -3.21 -16.87 0.36
N GLU A 15 -3.99 -17.87 -0.06
CA GLU A 15 -4.32 -19.04 0.74
C GLU A 15 -3.10 -19.72 1.39
N PRO A 16 -1.99 -19.96 0.68
CA PRO A 16 -0.80 -20.57 1.27
C PRO A 16 -0.06 -19.66 2.28
N LEU A 17 -0.36 -18.37 2.30
CA LEU A 17 0.24 -17.40 3.23
C LEU A 17 -0.53 -17.30 4.55
N ILE A 18 -1.78 -17.80 4.58
CA ILE A 18 -2.62 -17.77 5.76
C ILE A 18 -2.12 -18.81 6.77
N PRO A 19 -1.85 -18.42 8.02
CA PRO A 19 -1.45 -19.38 9.05
C PRO A 19 -2.58 -20.36 9.36
N VAL A 20 -2.23 -21.62 9.53
CA VAL A 20 -3.17 -22.65 9.99
C VAL A 20 -3.74 -22.24 11.34
N PHE A 21 -5.05 -22.24 11.45
CA PHE A 21 -5.70 -21.89 12.70
C PHE A 21 -5.57 -23.01 13.74
N THR A 22 -4.88 -22.72 14.83
CA THR A 22 -4.80 -23.61 15.99
C THR A 22 -5.79 -23.10 17.07
N PRO A 23 -6.83 -23.89 17.42
CA PRO A 23 -7.73 -23.52 18.51
C PRO A 23 -6.98 -23.38 19.84
N SER A 24 -7.42 -22.43 20.69
CA SER A 24 -6.85 -22.28 22.01
C SER A 24 -7.05 -23.54 22.86
N PRO A 25 -6.01 -24.05 23.56
CA PRO A 25 -6.16 -25.18 24.49
C PRO A 25 -7.17 -24.93 25.63
N LYS A 26 -7.39 -23.65 25.96
CA LYS A 26 -8.36 -23.22 27.00
C LYS A 26 -9.81 -23.22 26.49
N GLY A 27 -10.07 -23.76 25.31
CA GLY A 27 -11.36 -23.66 24.64
C GLY A 27 -11.59 -22.27 24.02
N GLY A 28 -12.75 -22.06 23.50
CA GLY A 28 -13.15 -20.80 22.83
C GLY A 28 -14.15 -21.05 21.71
N ARG A 29 -14.77 -19.98 21.24
CA ARG A 29 -15.73 -20.07 20.14
C ARG A 29 -15.02 -20.52 18.86
N ARG A 30 -15.51 -21.62 18.28
CA ARG A 30 -15.02 -22.11 16.98
C ARG A 30 -15.18 -21.05 15.90
N ARG A 31 -14.26 -21.02 14.93
CA ARG A 31 -14.41 -20.20 13.72
C ARG A 31 -15.61 -20.75 12.93
N THR A 32 -16.64 -19.93 12.72
CA THR A 32 -17.84 -20.31 11.97
C THR A 32 -17.81 -19.87 10.51
N VAL A 33 -16.82 -19.07 10.14
CA VAL A 33 -16.66 -18.49 8.79
C VAL A 33 -15.29 -18.90 8.28
N ASP A 34 -15.24 -19.41 7.07
CA ASP A 34 -13.99 -19.75 6.41
C ASP A 34 -13.15 -18.51 6.07
N ASP A 35 -11.88 -18.71 5.78
CA ASP A 35 -10.93 -17.62 5.58
C ASP A 35 -11.20 -16.85 4.29
N ARG A 36 -11.70 -17.50 3.23
CA ARG A 36 -12.07 -16.82 1.98
C ARG A 36 -13.28 -15.93 2.14
N ALA A 37 -14.31 -16.38 2.88
CA ALA A 37 -15.47 -15.57 3.19
C ALA A 37 -15.08 -14.36 4.05
N ALA A 38 -14.26 -14.57 5.09
CA ALA A 38 -13.75 -13.48 5.92
C ALA A 38 -12.93 -12.47 5.12
N LEU A 39 -12.11 -12.92 4.17
CA LEU A 39 -11.36 -12.04 3.26
C LEU A 39 -12.30 -11.22 2.37
N ASN A 40 -13.36 -11.81 1.85
CA ASN A 40 -14.38 -11.05 1.10
C ASN A 40 -15.00 -9.95 1.96
N GLY A 41 -15.25 -10.21 3.25
CA GLY A 41 -15.69 -9.19 4.21
C GLY A 41 -14.68 -8.08 4.43
N ILE A 42 -13.39 -8.43 4.55
CA ILE A 42 -12.29 -7.46 4.66
C ILE A 42 -12.21 -6.58 3.39
N LEU A 43 -12.28 -7.20 2.21
CA LEU A 43 -12.25 -6.48 0.93
C LEU A 43 -13.49 -5.59 0.77
N TYR A 44 -14.66 -6.05 1.22
CA TYR A 44 -15.87 -5.26 1.19
C TYR A 44 -15.71 -3.98 2.03
N VAL A 45 -15.23 -4.10 3.27
CA VAL A 45 -14.96 -2.96 4.16
C VAL A 45 -13.86 -2.06 3.60
N LEU A 46 -12.78 -2.63 3.04
CA LEU A 46 -11.70 -1.89 2.39
C LEU A 46 -12.24 -0.99 1.26
N GLN A 47 -13.10 -1.55 0.40
CA GLN A 47 -13.62 -0.86 -0.77
C GLN A 47 -14.71 0.16 -0.42
N THR A 48 -15.57 -0.17 0.55
CA THR A 48 -16.73 0.68 0.91
C THR A 48 -16.37 1.79 1.88
N GLY A 49 -15.37 1.55 2.73
CA GLY A 49 -15.04 2.45 3.83
C GLY A 49 -15.99 2.40 5.02
N ILE A 50 -17.02 1.55 5.00
CA ILE A 50 -17.99 1.46 6.11
C ILE A 50 -17.31 1.05 7.43
N PRO A 51 -17.86 1.42 8.58
CA PRO A 51 -17.49 0.85 9.86
C PRO A 51 -17.61 -0.68 9.84
N TRP A 52 -16.70 -1.38 10.55
CA TRP A 52 -16.69 -2.85 10.60
C TRP A 52 -18.02 -3.42 11.11
N GLU A 53 -18.66 -2.74 12.06
CA GLU A 53 -19.95 -3.13 12.65
C GLU A 53 -21.12 -3.12 11.66
N TYR A 54 -21.00 -2.36 10.57
CA TYR A 54 -22.00 -2.24 9.51
C TYR A 54 -21.80 -3.22 8.36
N LEU A 55 -20.87 -4.18 8.47
CA LEU A 55 -20.73 -5.22 7.47
C LEU A 55 -22.02 -6.05 7.41
N PRO A 56 -22.73 -6.08 6.25
CA PRO A 56 -23.99 -6.81 6.14
C PRO A 56 -23.83 -8.31 6.37
N LYS A 57 -24.62 -8.88 7.27
CA LYS A 57 -24.57 -10.31 7.63
C LYS A 57 -25.07 -11.21 6.49
N GLU A 58 -25.96 -10.68 5.68
CA GLU A 58 -26.61 -11.35 4.53
C GLU A 58 -25.61 -11.73 3.45
N LEU A 59 -24.44 -11.08 3.42
CA LEU A 59 -23.36 -11.41 2.48
C LEU A 59 -22.61 -12.71 2.81
N GLY A 60 -22.88 -13.30 3.99
CA GLY A 60 -22.24 -14.56 4.41
C GLY A 60 -20.75 -14.43 4.78
N PHE A 61 -20.22 -13.20 4.93
CA PHE A 61 -18.80 -12.96 5.25
C PHE A 61 -18.49 -13.06 6.76
N GLY A 62 -19.51 -13.35 7.58
CA GLY A 62 -19.44 -13.31 9.02
C GLY A 62 -19.61 -11.90 9.58
N SER A 63 -19.34 -11.73 10.89
CA SER A 63 -19.44 -10.41 11.50
C SER A 63 -18.20 -9.56 11.15
N GLY A 64 -18.41 -8.24 11.06
CA GLY A 64 -17.31 -7.32 10.81
C GLY A 64 -16.17 -7.43 11.84
N MET A 65 -16.50 -7.71 13.11
CA MET A 65 -15.46 -7.97 14.13
C MET A 65 -14.70 -9.28 13.91
N ALA A 66 -15.32 -10.30 13.32
CA ALA A 66 -14.63 -11.53 12.94
C ALA A 66 -13.65 -11.25 11.78
N CYS A 67 -14.06 -10.47 10.79
CA CYS A 67 -13.22 -10.01 9.69
C CYS A 67 -12.06 -9.14 10.20
N TRP A 68 -12.34 -8.18 11.10
CA TRP A 68 -11.31 -7.32 11.68
C TRP A 68 -10.26 -8.11 12.46
N ARG A 69 -10.68 -9.11 13.27
CA ARG A 69 -9.73 -9.97 13.99
C ARG A 69 -8.85 -10.76 13.02
N ARG A 70 -9.41 -11.30 11.91
CA ARG A 70 -8.63 -11.96 10.87
C ARG A 70 -7.61 -11.02 10.23
N LEU A 71 -8.05 -9.80 9.86
CA LEU A 71 -7.15 -8.78 9.31
C LEU A 71 -5.97 -8.53 10.26
N ARG A 72 -6.26 -8.35 11.57
CA ARG A 72 -5.25 -8.13 12.62
C ARG A 72 -4.31 -9.34 12.79
N ASP A 73 -4.87 -10.53 12.90
CA ASP A 73 -4.11 -11.74 13.17
C ASP A 73 -3.20 -12.09 11.99
N TRP A 74 -3.67 -11.88 10.76
CA TRP A 74 -2.89 -12.05 9.54
C TRP A 74 -1.82 -10.96 9.38
N GLN A 75 -2.12 -9.73 9.81
CA GLN A 75 -1.11 -8.67 9.86
C GLN A 75 0.04 -9.03 10.82
N ALA A 76 -0.27 -9.57 11.98
CA ALA A 76 0.73 -9.92 12.98
C ALA A 76 1.80 -10.92 12.49
N VAL A 77 1.49 -11.70 11.46
CA VAL A 77 2.41 -12.66 10.81
C VAL A 77 2.85 -12.24 9.40
N GLY A 78 2.53 -11.00 9.00
CA GLY A 78 3.01 -10.38 7.76
C GLY A 78 2.35 -10.93 6.49
N VAL A 79 1.11 -11.41 6.56
CA VAL A 79 0.40 -11.98 5.39
C VAL A 79 0.22 -10.94 4.29
N TRP A 80 -0.09 -9.70 4.64
CA TRP A 80 -0.42 -8.68 3.65
C TRP A 80 0.80 -8.19 2.87
N GLU A 81 1.93 -8.05 3.53
CA GLU A 81 3.21 -7.73 2.90
C GLU A 81 3.69 -8.87 2.00
N LYS A 82 3.53 -10.12 2.46
CA LYS A 82 3.83 -11.32 1.66
C LYS A 82 2.92 -11.41 0.44
N LEU A 83 1.63 -11.11 0.56
CA LEU A 83 0.70 -11.07 -0.56
C LEU A 83 1.08 -10.00 -1.59
N HIS A 84 1.41 -8.79 -1.13
CA HIS A 84 1.88 -7.73 -2.01
C HIS A 84 3.15 -8.16 -2.76
N LEU A 85 4.12 -8.73 -2.05
CA LEU A 85 5.33 -9.28 -2.67
C LEU A 85 5.01 -10.38 -3.69
N ALA A 86 4.10 -11.30 -3.38
CA ALA A 86 3.69 -12.37 -4.30
C ALA A 86 3.10 -11.80 -5.60
N MET A 87 2.31 -10.73 -5.51
CA MET A 87 1.80 -10.05 -6.72
C MET A 87 2.92 -9.37 -7.52
N LEU A 88 3.88 -8.73 -6.84
CA LEU A 88 5.05 -8.16 -7.51
C LEU A 88 5.92 -9.24 -8.18
N CYS A 89 6.09 -10.40 -7.56
CA CYS A 89 6.81 -11.53 -8.17
C CYS A 89 6.13 -11.97 -9.47
N ARG A 90 4.81 -12.17 -9.46
CA ARG A 90 4.05 -12.54 -10.67
C ARG A 90 4.18 -11.49 -11.78
N LEU A 91 4.10 -10.20 -11.43
CA LEU A 91 4.28 -9.12 -12.40
C LEU A 91 5.70 -9.13 -12.99
N ARG A 92 6.71 -9.44 -12.18
CA ARG A 92 8.09 -9.52 -12.65
C ARG A 92 8.35 -10.75 -13.52
N GLU A 93 7.73 -11.88 -13.23
CA GLU A 93 7.80 -13.10 -14.05
C GLU A 93 7.33 -12.84 -15.49
N HIS A 94 6.39 -11.92 -15.67
CA HIS A 94 5.86 -11.50 -16.96
C HIS A 94 6.47 -10.17 -17.47
N ASP A 95 7.58 -9.73 -16.90
CA ASP A 95 8.28 -8.46 -17.23
C ASP A 95 7.37 -7.21 -17.20
N GLN A 96 6.41 -7.21 -16.27
CA GLN A 96 5.44 -6.13 -16.16
C GLN A 96 5.88 -4.99 -15.24
N ILE A 97 6.95 -5.14 -14.47
CA ILE A 97 7.50 -4.06 -13.64
C ILE A 97 8.60 -3.34 -14.40
N ASP A 98 8.38 -2.05 -14.66
CA ASP A 98 9.40 -1.19 -15.25
C ASP A 98 10.40 -0.69 -14.19
N TRP A 99 11.54 -1.37 -14.11
CA TRP A 99 12.61 -1.01 -13.19
C TRP A 99 13.53 0.12 -13.68
N GLU A 100 13.36 0.62 -14.88
CA GLU A 100 14.18 1.73 -15.37
C GLU A 100 13.85 3.03 -14.65
N ARG A 101 12.56 3.19 -14.27
CA ARG A 101 12.05 4.43 -13.68
C ARG A 101 11.05 4.15 -12.57
N ALA A 102 11.21 4.86 -11.45
CA ALA A 102 10.23 4.92 -10.40
C ALA A 102 9.85 6.39 -10.10
N SER A 103 8.71 6.58 -9.48
CA SER A 103 8.26 7.87 -8.96
C SER A 103 7.89 7.74 -7.48
N LEU A 104 8.30 8.72 -6.68
CA LEU A 104 7.98 8.81 -5.25
C LEU A 104 7.19 10.09 -4.98
N ASP A 105 6.12 9.95 -4.22
CA ASP A 105 5.30 11.07 -3.77
C ASP A 105 4.59 10.76 -2.45
N ALA A 106 4.04 11.80 -1.83
CA ALA A 106 3.30 11.72 -0.58
C ALA A 106 1.93 12.37 -0.70
N THR A 107 0.94 11.78 -0.08
CA THR A 107 -0.42 12.33 0.00
C THR A 107 -0.89 12.33 1.45
N SER A 108 -1.42 13.47 1.90
CA SER A 108 -2.06 13.61 3.21
C SER A 108 -3.44 12.94 3.19
N VAL A 109 -3.72 12.20 4.26
CA VAL A 109 -5.00 11.54 4.49
C VAL A 109 -5.54 12.03 5.81
N SER A 110 -6.74 12.60 5.81
CA SER A 110 -7.43 13.07 7.01
C SER A 110 -7.68 11.92 7.99
N LYS A 111 -7.61 12.22 9.28
CA LYS A 111 -7.83 11.25 10.34
C LYS A 111 -8.62 11.86 11.49
N PRO A 112 -9.67 11.17 12.00
CA PRO A 112 -10.29 11.50 13.28
C PRO A 112 -9.28 11.52 14.43
N PRO A 113 -9.55 12.22 15.54
CA PRO A 113 -8.61 12.39 16.64
C PRO A 113 -8.05 11.07 17.20
N GLY A 114 -6.74 11.07 17.50
CA GLY A 114 -6.01 9.97 18.14
C GLY A 114 -5.47 8.90 17.18
N GLY A 115 -4.39 8.22 17.60
CA GLY A 115 -3.73 7.10 16.91
C GLY A 115 -2.26 7.36 16.58
N GLN A 116 -1.57 6.27 16.26
CA GLN A 116 -0.15 6.29 15.91
C GLN A 116 0.09 6.95 14.55
N GLU A 117 1.26 7.55 14.35
CA GLU A 117 1.65 8.25 13.11
C GLU A 117 0.55 9.20 12.60
N THR A 118 0.12 10.12 13.50
CA THR A 118 -0.77 11.23 13.20
C THR A 118 -0.17 12.52 13.70
N GLY A 119 -0.45 13.61 13.00
CA GLY A 119 -0.01 14.94 13.40
C GLY A 119 -0.83 16.03 12.69
N PRO A 120 -0.74 17.29 13.15
CA PRO A 120 -1.44 18.41 12.53
C PRO A 120 -0.96 18.60 11.09
N ASN A 121 -1.90 18.63 10.15
CA ASN A 121 -1.60 18.83 8.73
C ASN A 121 -1.45 20.34 8.45
N PRO A 122 -0.25 20.81 8.08
CA PRO A 122 -0.02 22.22 7.82
C PRO A 122 -0.79 22.75 6.60
N THR A 123 -1.18 21.87 5.68
CA THR A 123 -1.93 22.23 4.47
C THR A 123 -3.45 22.14 4.64
N ASP A 124 -3.95 21.63 5.78
CA ASP A 124 -5.38 21.50 6.08
C ASP A 124 -5.70 22.09 7.47
N ARG A 125 -5.34 23.35 7.67
CA ARG A 125 -5.68 24.14 8.89
C ARG A 125 -5.34 23.44 10.20
N GLY A 126 -4.28 22.64 10.23
CA GLY A 126 -3.85 21.90 11.43
C GLY A 126 -4.72 20.69 11.80
N LYS A 127 -5.68 20.29 10.98
CA LYS A 127 -6.44 19.06 11.22
C LYS A 127 -5.52 17.86 11.30
N LEU A 128 -5.83 16.93 12.20
CA LEU A 128 -5.04 15.71 12.35
C LEU A 128 -5.12 14.84 11.11
N GLY A 129 -3.98 14.34 10.69
CA GLY A 129 -3.86 13.46 9.53
C GLY A 129 -2.59 12.63 9.57
N SER A 130 -2.52 11.72 8.60
CA SER A 130 -1.31 10.96 8.27
C SER A 130 -0.91 11.23 6.84
N LYS A 131 0.34 10.99 6.49
CA LYS A 131 0.82 10.98 5.11
C LYS A 131 1.09 9.55 4.68
N ARG A 132 0.61 9.20 3.51
CA ARG A 132 0.96 7.98 2.80
C ARG A 132 2.02 8.33 1.76
N HIS A 133 3.21 7.77 1.92
CA HIS A 133 4.30 7.86 0.95
C HIS A 133 4.30 6.59 0.11
N ILE A 134 4.37 6.73 -1.21
CA ILE A 134 4.42 5.59 -2.11
C ILE A 134 5.56 5.75 -3.12
N VAL A 135 6.17 4.61 -3.45
CA VAL A 135 7.03 4.46 -4.63
C VAL A 135 6.30 3.59 -5.62
N VAL A 136 6.22 4.07 -6.86
CA VAL A 136 5.63 3.33 -7.97
C VAL A 136 6.62 3.20 -9.11
N ASP A 137 6.47 2.16 -9.92
CA ASP A 137 7.20 2.03 -11.18
C ASP A 137 6.67 3.00 -12.26
N ALA A 138 7.19 2.92 -13.49
CA ALA A 138 6.76 3.77 -14.59
C ALA A 138 5.32 3.52 -15.04
N ARG A 139 4.70 2.41 -14.66
CA ARG A 139 3.32 2.02 -14.98
C ARG A 139 2.33 2.34 -13.85
N GLY A 140 2.83 2.74 -12.67
CA GLY A 140 2.02 3.01 -11.48
C GLY A 140 1.82 1.80 -10.57
N ILE A 141 2.57 0.73 -10.78
CA ILE A 141 2.57 -0.43 -9.88
C ILE A 141 3.20 -0.01 -8.55
N PRO A 142 2.49 -0.12 -7.42
CA PRO A 142 3.01 0.27 -6.12
C PRO A 142 4.10 -0.72 -5.68
N LEU A 143 5.35 -0.23 -5.57
CA LEU A 143 6.51 -1.01 -5.14
C LEU A 143 6.68 -1.00 -3.61
N ALA A 144 6.40 0.14 -2.97
CA ALA A 144 6.49 0.30 -1.52
C ALA A 144 5.55 1.38 -1.00
N ILE A 145 5.13 1.24 0.26
CA ILE A 145 4.25 2.16 0.96
C ILE A 145 4.77 2.36 2.38
N THR A 146 4.82 3.61 2.83
CA THR A 146 5.08 3.96 4.24
C THR A 146 4.10 5.02 4.72
N VAL A 147 3.97 5.15 6.04
CA VAL A 147 3.04 6.09 6.68
C VAL A 147 3.79 6.92 7.70
N THR A 148 3.52 8.23 7.74
CA THR A 148 4.00 9.15 8.77
C THR A 148 2.88 10.08 9.23
N GLY A 149 3.10 10.79 10.33
CA GLY A 149 2.21 11.89 10.71
C GLY A 149 2.20 13.01 9.66
N ALA A 150 1.06 13.67 9.48
CA ALA A 150 0.91 14.74 8.48
C ALA A 150 1.83 15.94 8.70
N ASN A 151 2.30 16.16 9.95
CA ASN A 151 3.27 17.18 10.31
C ASN A 151 4.72 16.86 9.90
N ARG A 152 5.01 15.60 9.53
CA ARG A 152 6.35 15.24 9.07
C ARG A 152 6.61 15.76 7.67
N HIS A 153 7.79 16.33 7.44
CA HIS A 153 8.21 16.75 6.12
C HIS A 153 8.46 15.52 5.22
N ASP A 154 7.98 15.55 3.98
CA ASP A 154 7.99 14.37 3.06
C ASP A 154 9.38 13.80 2.84
N SER A 155 10.41 14.66 2.79
CA SER A 155 11.80 14.25 2.66
C SER A 155 12.30 13.37 3.81
N MET A 156 11.65 13.38 4.99
CA MET A 156 12.04 12.52 6.12
C MET A 156 11.65 11.06 5.90
N ALA A 157 10.62 10.81 5.10
CA ALA A 157 10.21 9.47 4.71
C ALA A 157 10.89 8.96 3.43
N PHE A 158 11.74 9.78 2.79
CA PHE A 158 12.35 9.46 1.50
C PHE A 158 13.16 8.16 1.54
N GLU A 159 14.13 8.08 2.43
CA GLU A 159 14.99 6.92 2.58
C GLU A 159 14.23 5.69 3.08
N PRO A 160 13.43 5.78 4.17
CA PRO A 160 12.63 4.64 4.64
C PRO A 160 11.67 4.08 3.58
N THR A 161 11.06 4.94 2.75
CA THR A 161 10.14 4.47 1.71
C THR A 161 10.88 3.73 0.59
N LEU A 162 12.06 4.18 0.20
CA LEU A 162 12.89 3.49 -0.78
C LEU A 162 13.49 2.19 -0.23
N ASP A 163 13.82 2.15 1.05
CA ASP A 163 14.30 0.93 1.71
C ASP A 163 13.20 -0.13 1.85
N ALA A 164 11.96 0.31 1.97
CA ALA A 164 10.78 -0.57 2.04
C ALA A 164 10.46 -1.28 0.71
N ILE A 165 11.10 -0.92 -0.43
CA ILE A 165 10.94 -1.67 -1.68
C ILE A 165 11.46 -3.10 -1.43
N PRO A 166 10.62 -4.14 -1.57
CA PRO A 166 11.08 -5.51 -1.34
C PRO A 166 12.04 -5.97 -2.42
N ALA A 167 12.88 -6.95 -2.09
CA ALA A 167 13.66 -7.66 -3.10
C ALA A 167 12.71 -8.59 -3.88
N VAL A 168 12.34 -8.19 -5.09
CA VAL A 168 11.39 -8.94 -5.95
C VAL A 168 12.16 -9.98 -6.74
N PRO A 169 11.98 -11.30 -6.50
CA PRO A 169 12.54 -12.36 -7.31
C PRO A 169 11.93 -12.35 -8.72
N GLY A 170 12.71 -12.75 -9.72
CA GLY A 170 12.22 -13.01 -11.07
C GLY A 170 12.59 -14.43 -11.48
N LEU A 171 12.14 -14.89 -12.66
CA LEU A 171 12.46 -16.21 -13.19
C LEU A 171 13.97 -16.40 -13.36
N ASN A 172 14.67 -15.35 -13.78
CA ASN A 172 16.11 -15.38 -13.99
C ASN A 172 16.80 -14.20 -13.28
N GLY A 173 17.99 -14.43 -12.75
CA GLY A 173 18.86 -13.42 -12.17
C GLY A 173 18.54 -13.05 -10.74
N GLN A 174 19.29 -12.06 -10.23
CA GLN A 174 19.18 -11.59 -8.84
C GLN A 174 17.86 -10.87 -8.57
N PRO A 175 17.29 -10.97 -7.35
CA PRO A 175 16.13 -10.20 -6.96
C PRO A 175 16.36 -8.69 -7.16
N ARG A 176 15.39 -8.01 -7.79
CA ARG A 176 15.45 -6.56 -7.99
C ARG A 176 14.79 -5.81 -6.83
N LYS A 177 15.48 -4.77 -6.36
CA LYS A 177 15.02 -3.89 -5.28
C LYS A 177 15.23 -2.40 -5.63
N ARG A 178 15.83 -2.12 -6.78
CA ARG A 178 16.34 -0.80 -7.12
C ARG A 178 15.89 -0.38 -8.51
N PRO A 179 15.18 0.76 -8.64
CA PRO A 179 14.95 1.38 -9.94
C PRO A 179 16.23 2.04 -10.49
N GLY A 180 16.35 2.15 -11.80
CA GLY A 180 17.46 2.86 -12.44
C GLY A 180 17.43 4.36 -12.21
N LYS A 181 16.22 4.96 -12.20
CA LYS A 181 15.99 6.39 -12.00
C LYS A 181 14.84 6.61 -11.01
N LEU A 182 14.92 7.67 -10.19
CA LEU A 182 13.83 8.06 -9.30
C LEU A 182 13.39 9.50 -9.58
N HIS A 183 12.11 9.66 -9.89
CA HIS A 183 11.46 10.94 -10.03
C HIS A 183 10.77 11.34 -8.71
N ALA A 184 11.03 12.57 -8.26
CA ALA A 184 10.36 13.16 -7.10
C ALA A 184 10.24 14.68 -7.26
N ASP A 185 9.38 15.29 -6.46
CA ASP A 185 9.12 16.73 -6.55
C ASP A 185 10.20 17.58 -5.84
N LYS A 186 10.00 18.89 -5.86
CA LYS A 186 10.89 19.89 -5.21
C LYS A 186 10.90 19.74 -3.68
N GLY A 187 9.91 19.12 -3.08
CA GLY A 187 9.86 18.82 -1.66
C GLY A 187 10.97 17.87 -1.21
N TYR A 188 11.51 17.08 -2.15
CA TYR A 188 12.60 16.16 -1.91
C TYR A 188 13.99 16.69 -2.33
N ASP A 189 14.09 17.97 -2.74
CA ASP A 189 15.36 18.57 -3.16
C ASP A 189 16.27 18.92 -1.97
N PHE A 190 16.85 17.89 -1.39
CA PHE A 190 17.83 17.98 -0.30
C PHE A 190 19.11 17.22 -0.67
N ALA A 191 20.24 17.75 -0.21
CA ALA A 191 21.56 17.12 -0.45
C ALA A 191 21.60 15.66 0.05
N ARG A 192 20.96 15.36 1.22
CA ARG A 192 20.87 14.00 1.77
C ARG A 192 20.12 13.03 0.85
N CYS A 193 18.98 13.45 0.27
CA CYS A 193 18.21 12.61 -0.64
C CYS A 193 18.99 12.28 -1.91
N ARG A 194 19.70 13.28 -2.49
CA ARG A 194 20.56 13.06 -3.66
C ARG A 194 21.77 12.18 -3.34
N ARG A 195 22.38 12.36 -2.16
CA ARG A 195 23.49 11.52 -1.68
C ARG A 195 23.05 10.07 -1.52
N TYR A 196 21.92 9.85 -0.87
CA TYR A 196 21.33 8.52 -0.68
C TYR A 196 21.09 7.82 -2.03
N LEU A 197 20.49 8.49 -3.01
CA LEU A 197 20.30 7.91 -4.35
C LEU A 197 21.61 7.55 -5.01
N ARG A 198 22.63 8.40 -4.89
CA ARG A 198 23.98 8.13 -5.44
C ARG A 198 24.57 6.88 -4.80
N GLN A 199 24.52 6.77 -3.48
CA GLN A 199 25.01 5.59 -2.74
C GLN A 199 24.28 4.30 -3.17
N ARG A 200 22.99 4.39 -3.48
CA ARG A 200 22.18 3.29 -3.98
C ARG A 200 22.36 3.03 -5.49
N GLY A 201 23.15 3.83 -6.21
CA GLY A 201 23.30 3.77 -7.66
C GLY A 201 22.00 4.06 -8.42
N ILE A 202 21.15 4.93 -7.87
CA ILE A 202 19.90 5.37 -8.48
C ILE A 202 20.08 6.77 -9.06
N THR A 203 19.77 6.97 -10.34
CA THR A 203 19.85 8.29 -10.97
C THR A 203 18.76 9.21 -10.39
N ALA A 204 19.17 10.29 -9.75
CA ALA A 204 18.25 11.26 -9.17
C ALA A 204 17.60 12.14 -10.25
N ARG A 205 16.27 12.12 -10.33
CA ARG A 205 15.42 13.00 -11.14
C ARG A 205 14.50 13.82 -10.23
N ILE A 206 15.10 14.42 -9.20
CA ILE A 206 14.42 15.32 -8.27
C ILE A 206 14.43 16.72 -8.86
N ALA A 207 13.26 17.35 -8.96
CA ALA A 207 13.14 18.71 -9.44
C ALA A 207 13.92 19.69 -8.54
N ARG A 208 14.65 20.63 -9.14
CA ARG A 208 15.45 21.62 -8.41
C ARG A 208 14.61 22.83 -8.05
N ARG A 209 14.79 23.32 -6.83
CA ARG A 209 14.16 24.57 -6.37
C ARG A 209 14.77 25.73 -7.15
N GLY A 210 13.92 26.61 -7.71
CA GLY A 210 14.34 27.81 -8.45
C GLY A 210 14.84 27.61 -9.88
N VAL A 211 14.99 26.37 -10.35
CA VAL A 211 15.60 26.10 -11.67
C VAL A 211 14.61 25.57 -12.72
N GLU A 212 13.62 24.74 -12.31
CA GLU A 212 12.76 24.05 -13.27
C GLU A 212 11.38 24.69 -13.45
N SER A 213 10.93 24.81 -14.71
CA SER A 213 9.60 25.28 -15.04
C SER A 213 8.52 24.27 -14.63
N LYS A 214 7.33 24.77 -14.31
CA LYS A 214 6.17 23.93 -13.95
C LYS A 214 5.72 23.01 -15.08
N GLU A 215 5.98 23.37 -16.33
CA GLU A 215 5.49 22.67 -17.54
C GLU A 215 6.13 21.29 -17.78
N ARG A 216 7.38 21.08 -17.31
CA ARG A 216 8.11 19.82 -17.52
C ARG A 216 8.00 18.84 -16.36
N LEU A 217 7.55 19.28 -15.18
CA LEU A 217 7.53 18.48 -13.95
C LEU A 217 6.47 17.37 -13.95
N GLY A 218 5.34 17.57 -14.64
CA GLY A 218 4.21 16.64 -14.66
C GLY A 218 4.43 15.39 -15.52
N ARG A 219 5.29 15.44 -16.54
CA ARG A 219 5.40 14.43 -17.60
C ARG A 219 5.65 12.99 -17.13
N HIS A 220 6.30 12.80 -16.00
CA HIS A 220 6.64 11.47 -15.48
C HIS A 220 6.03 11.20 -14.10
N ARG A 221 5.56 12.23 -13.40
CA ARG A 221 5.02 12.12 -12.04
C ARG A 221 3.54 11.85 -11.97
N TRP A 222 2.77 12.17 -13.01
CA TRP A 222 1.33 11.90 -13.05
C TRP A 222 0.98 10.43 -12.70
N VAL A 223 1.92 9.52 -12.91
CA VAL A 223 1.74 8.09 -12.63
C VAL A 223 1.58 7.83 -11.13
N VAL A 224 2.40 8.47 -10.27
CA VAL A 224 2.28 8.31 -8.82
C VAL A 224 1.01 8.99 -8.30
N GLU A 225 0.62 10.14 -8.87
CA GLU A 225 -0.63 10.84 -8.56
C GLU A 225 -1.84 9.96 -8.91
N ARG A 226 -1.82 9.30 -10.07
CA ARG A 226 -2.83 8.32 -10.47
C ARG A 226 -2.91 7.15 -9.48
N THR A 227 -1.79 6.64 -9.01
CA THR A 227 -1.79 5.55 -8.04
C THR A 227 -2.32 6.02 -6.69
N HIS A 228 -2.02 7.26 -6.26
CA HIS A 228 -2.68 7.85 -5.10
C HIS A 228 -4.20 7.93 -5.26
N ALA A 229 -4.69 8.27 -6.46
CA ALA A 229 -6.13 8.27 -6.77
C ALA A 229 -6.72 6.85 -6.70
N TRP A 230 -6.00 5.82 -7.14
CA TRP A 230 -6.45 4.43 -6.98
C TRP A 230 -6.59 4.04 -5.51
N PHE A 231 -5.63 4.43 -4.66
CA PHE A 231 -5.74 4.21 -3.21
C PHE A 231 -6.91 5.00 -2.60
N ALA A 232 -7.15 6.23 -3.04
CA ALA A 232 -8.28 7.03 -2.58
C ALA A 232 -9.63 6.45 -3.01
N GLY A 233 -9.67 5.72 -4.12
CA GLY A 233 -10.85 5.00 -4.59
C GLY A 233 -11.27 3.82 -3.69
N PHE A 234 -10.41 3.36 -2.80
CA PHE A 234 -10.81 2.48 -1.70
C PHE A 234 -11.30 3.33 -0.53
N GLY A 235 -12.46 3.01 0.02
CA GLY A 235 -13.07 3.80 1.09
C GLY A 235 -12.19 3.94 2.35
N LYS A 236 -11.54 2.83 2.79
CA LYS A 236 -10.66 2.86 3.98
C LYS A 236 -9.33 3.60 3.76
N PRO A 237 -8.59 3.41 2.66
CA PRO A 237 -7.39 4.19 2.34
C PRO A 237 -7.65 5.66 2.02
N GLY A 238 -8.86 6.01 1.57
CA GLY A 238 -9.24 7.39 1.23
C GLY A 238 -9.35 8.30 2.46
N MET A 239 -9.77 7.73 3.60
CA MET A 239 -9.82 8.38 4.90
C MET A 239 -9.37 7.40 5.98
N ARG A 240 -8.42 7.81 6.82
CA ARG A 240 -7.91 6.93 7.86
C ARG A 240 -8.79 6.94 9.10
N PHE A 241 -9.62 5.92 9.29
CA PHE A 241 -10.39 5.70 10.52
C PHE A 241 -9.66 4.85 11.56
N GLU A 242 -8.72 4.02 11.12
CA GLU A 242 -8.01 3.10 12.01
C GLU A 242 -7.02 3.82 12.92
N ARG A 243 -7.20 3.67 14.25
CA ARG A 243 -6.28 4.25 15.26
C ARG A 243 -4.94 3.51 15.29
N ARG A 244 -4.98 2.20 15.16
CA ARG A 244 -3.81 1.34 15.12
C ARG A 244 -3.11 1.48 13.76
N LEU A 245 -1.80 1.72 13.80
CA LEU A 245 -1.00 1.86 12.59
C LEU A 245 -0.91 0.55 11.82
N ASP A 246 -0.69 -0.57 12.52
CA ASP A 246 -0.58 -1.90 11.90
C ASP A 246 -1.83 -2.27 11.11
N ILE A 247 -3.04 -1.98 11.61
CA ILE A 247 -4.30 -2.21 10.89
C ILE A 247 -4.41 -1.31 9.65
N HIS A 248 -3.98 -0.05 9.77
CA HIS A 248 -3.96 0.85 8.63
C HIS A 248 -2.98 0.38 7.55
N VAL A 249 -1.77 -0.04 7.94
CA VAL A 249 -0.77 -0.60 7.03
C VAL A 249 -1.28 -1.89 6.37
N ALA A 250 -1.93 -2.79 7.13
CA ALA A 250 -2.57 -3.99 6.59
C ALA A 250 -3.54 -3.66 5.44
N LEU A 251 -4.41 -2.67 5.65
CA LEU A 251 -5.37 -2.22 4.63
C LEU A 251 -4.67 -1.60 3.41
N LEU A 252 -3.57 -0.87 3.61
CA LEU A 252 -2.77 -0.31 2.53
C LEU A 252 -2.05 -1.40 1.73
N SER A 253 -1.42 -2.37 2.39
CA SER A 253 -0.73 -3.50 1.74
C SER A 253 -1.72 -4.36 0.96
N LEU A 254 -2.90 -4.63 1.52
CA LEU A 254 -3.98 -5.33 0.80
C LEU A 254 -4.47 -4.52 -0.40
N ALA A 255 -4.65 -3.20 -0.27
CA ALA A 255 -5.02 -2.34 -1.40
C ALA A 255 -3.96 -2.36 -2.50
N ALA A 256 -2.66 -2.33 -2.14
CA ALA A 256 -1.55 -2.46 -3.09
C ALA A 256 -1.59 -3.80 -3.82
N ALA A 257 -1.80 -4.91 -3.10
CA ALA A 257 -1.94 -6.23 -3.71
C ALA A 257 -3.12 -6.30 -4.69
N VAL A 258 -4.26 -5.70 -4.34
CA VAL A 258 -5.43 -5.58 -5.24
C VAL A 258 -5.15 -4.68 -6.44
N ILE A 259 -4.36 -3.62 -6.30
CA ILE A 259 -3.94 -2.79 -7.44
C ILE A 259 -3.03 -3.62 -8.35
N CYS A 260 -2.03 -4.33 -7.79
CA CYS A 260 -1.14 -5.20 -8.55
C CYS A 260 -1.90 -6.31 -9.28
N SER A 261 -2.90 -6.96 -8.66
CA SER A 261 -3.66 -8.04 -9.30
C SER A 261 -4.39 -7.57 -10.56
N ARG A 262 -4.83 -6.32 -10.63
CA ARG A 262 -5.45 -5.76 -11.84
C ARG A 262 -4.51 -5.72 -13.04
N PHE A 263 -3.20 -5.61 -12.80
CA PHE A 263 -2.20 -5.70 -13.84
C PHE A 263 -1.91 -7.16 -14.21
N VAL A 264 -2.00 -8.08 -13.25
CA VAL A 264 -1.91 -9.53 -13.50
C VAL A 264 -3.12 -10.03 -14.29
N ASP A 265 -4.33 -9.62 -13.91
CA ASP A 265 -5.58 -10.00 -14.59
C ASP A 265 -5.62 -9.56 -16.08
N ASN A 266 -4.83 -8.55 -16.46
CA ASN A 266 -4.70 -8.10 -17.86
C ASN A 266 -3.66 -8.92 -18.66
N LEU A 267 -3.03 -9.94 -18.06
CA LEU A 267 -2.07 -10.82 -18.71
C LEU A 267 -2.71 -12.14 -19.22
N CYS A 268 -3.96 -12.40 -18.82
CA CYS A 268 -4.72 -13.62 -19.17
C CYS A 268 -5.67 -13.39 -20.33
#